data_babbf1bee23ce65f4e8f46e3a1d558d0
#
_entry.id   babbf1bee23ce65f4e8f46e3a1d558d0
#
_cell.length_a   1.000
_cell.length_b   1.000
_cell.length_c   1.000
_cell.angle_alpha   90.00
_cell.angle_beta   90.00
_cell.angle_gamma   90.00
#
_symmetry.space_group_name_H-M   'P 1'
#
loop_
_entity.id
_entity.type
_entity.pdbx_description
1 polymer ?
#
loop_
_entity_poly.entity_id
_entity_poly.type
_entity_poly.pdbx_seq_one_letter_code
_entity_poly.pdbx_strand_id
1 'polypeptide(L)'
;MTSNRVMIVTSATEDSLQSVLDAIAGAGGGEIGHYTHCSFTVAGSGTFKPGVGADPHVGIVGEINRVPEFRIETFCGRDQAKGMVQAIRAAHPYEEPVIYLIPLLDEHDL
;
A
#
# COMPACT_ATOMS: atom_id res chain seq x y z
N MET A 1 13.75 19.52 13.61
CA MET A 1 12.54 18.71 13.92
C MET A 1 12.32 17.71 12.81
N THR A 2 12.17 16.45 13.13
CA THR A 2 11.94 15.43 12.14
C THR A 2 10.46 15.38 11.75
N SER A 3 10.19 15.04 10.49
CA SER A 3 8.83 14.87 10.02
C SER A 3 8.12 13.74 10.76
N ASN A 4 6.85 13.94 11.05
CA ASN A 4 5.98 12.91 11.61
C ASN A 4 5.24 12.13 10.53
N ARG A 5 5.61 12.32 9.27
CA ARG A 5 4.95 11.66 8.15
C ARG A 5 5.80 10.56 7.55
N VAL A 6 5.12 9.55 7.07
CA VAL A 6 5.71 8.50 6.24
C VAL A 6 4.90 8.39 4.96
N MET A 7 5.59 8.10 3.86
CA MET A 7 4.96 7.72 2.61
C MET A 7 4.65 6.24 2.64
N ILE A 8 3.46 5.88 2.18
CA ILE A 8 3.04 4.49 2.05
C ILE A 8 3.02 4.15 0.58
N VAL A 9 3.72 3.08 0.22
CA VAL A 9 3.68 2.52 -1.12
C VAL A 9 3.18 1.09 -1.01
N THR A 10 2.11 0.80 -1.71
CA THR A 10 1.58 -0.56 -1.83
C THR A 10 1.05 -0.76 -3.24
N SER A 11 0.55 -1.94 -3.53
CA SER A 11 -0.05 -2.23 -4.82
C SER A 11 -1.32 -3.03 -4.62
N ALA A 12 -2.18 -3.03 -5.61
CA ALA A 12 -3.42 -3.79 -5.57
C ALA A 12 -3.84 -4.15 -6.99
N THR A 13 -4.49 -5.29 -7.13
CA THR A 13 -5.15 -5.64 -8.38
C THR A 13 -6.40 -4.79 -8.56
N GLU A 14 -6.93 -4.72 -9.77
CA GLU A 14 -8.10 -3.90 -10.06
C GLU A 14 -9.29 -4.22 -9.15
N ASP A 15 -9.51 -5.51 -8.90
CA ASP A 15 -10.65 -5.97 -8.08
C ASP A 15 -10.48 -5.67 -6.58
N SER A 16 -9.26 -5.45 -6.11
CA SER A 16 -8.98 -5.13 -4.70
C SER A 16 -8.64 -3.67 -4.45
N LEU A 17 -8.47 -2.88 -5.49
CA LEU A 17 -7.98 -1.50 -5.39
C LEU A 17 -8.84 -0.66 -4.45
N GLN A 18 -10.15 -0.67 -4.64
CA GLN A 18 -11.03 0.18 -3.84
C GLN A 18 -11.05 -0.23 -2.38
N SER A 19 -11.03 -1.55 -2.11
CA SER A 19 -11.00 -2.05 -0.74
C SER A 19 -9.73 -1.62 0.01
N VAL A 20 -8.60 -1.65 -0.69
CA VAL A 20 -7.32 -1.20 -0.10
C VAL A 20 -7.33 0.31 0.13
N LEU A 21 -7.81 1.09 -0.84
CA LEU A 21 -7.93 2.55 -0.67
C LEU A 21 -8.86 2.92 0.49
N ASP A 22 -9.98 2.22 0.61
CA ASP A 22 -10.94 2.46 1.71
C ASP A 22 -10.32 2.12 3.07
N ALA A 23 -9.56 1.03 3.13
CA ALA A 23 -8.87 0.63 4.37
C ALA A 23 -7.84 1.68 4.79
N ILE A 24 -7.08 2.21 3.83
CA ILE A 24 -6.09 3.26 4.09
C ILE A 24 -6.78 4.51 4.64
N ALA A 25 -7.84 4.97 3.98
CA ALA A 25 -8.57 6.15 4.40
C ALA A 25 -9.24 5.94 5.77
N GLY A 26 -9.80 4.75 6.00
CA GLY A 26 -10.42 4.41 7.28
C GLY A 26 -9.44 4.38 8.45
N ALA A 27 -8.16 4.12 8.19
CA ALA A 27 -7.10 4.13 9.19
C ALA A 27 -6.44 5.50 9.34
N GLY A 28 -6.94 6.53 8.65
CA GLY A 28 -6.44 7.89 8.73
C GLY A 28 -5.37 8.26 7.73
N GLY A 29 -5.14 7.40 6.73
CA GLY A 29 -4.17 7.70 5.66
C GLY A 29 -4.71 8.71 4.67
N GLY A 30 -3.80 9.51 4.10
CA GLY A 30 -4.14 10.46 3.05
C GLY A 30 -4.86 11.69 3.53
N GLU A 31 -4.64 12.11 4.77
CA GLU A 31 -5.26 13.33 5.29
C GLU A 31 -4.27 14.49 5.23
N ILE A 32 -4.68 15.57 4.59
CA ILE A 32 -3.90 16.80 4.53
C ILE A 32 -4.84 18.01 4.53
N GLY A 33 -4.66 18.92 5.49
CA GLY A 33 -5.56 20.05 5.67
C GLY A 33 -6.98 19.57 5.87
N HIS A 34 -7.90 20.07 5.05
CA HIS A 34 -9.30 19.67 5.07
C HIS A 34 -9.63 18.57 4.07
N TYR A 35 -8.61 17.92 3.50
CA TYR A 35 -8.81 16.85 2.52
C TYR A 35 -8.51 15.49 3.14
N THR A 36 -9.31 14.51 2.75
CA THR A 36 -9.12 13.12 3.13
C THR A 36 -9.03 12.26 1.86
N HIS A 37 -8.70 11.01 2.00
CA HIS A 37 -8.65 10.05 0.88
C HIS A 37 -7.63 10.43 -0.19
N CYS A 38 -6.61 11.21 0.17
CA CYS A 38 -5.59 11.63 -0.80
C CYS A 38 -4.67 10.45 -1.13
N SER A 39 -4.58 10.13 -2.41
CA SER A 39 -3.68 9.10 -2.89
C SER A 39 -3.40 9.33 -4.37
N PHE A 40 -2.36 8.69 -4.86
CA PHE A 40 -2.03 8.66 -6.27
C PHE A 40 -1.87 7.20 -6.68
N THR A 41 -2.54 6.82 -7.77
CA THR A 41 -2.45 5.46 -8.28
C THR A 41 -1.94 5.46 -9.71
N VAL A 42 -1.09 4.47 -10.02
CA VAL A 42 -0.50 4.30 -11.35
C VAL A 42 -0.70 2.86 -11.76
N ALA A 43 -1.20 2.65 -12.98
CA ALA A 43 -1.32 1.32 -13.55
C ALA A 43 0.05 0.80 -13.96
N GLY A 44 0.29 -0.46 -13.67
CA GLY A 44 1.55 -1.11 -14.02
C GLY A 44 1.39 -2.61 -14.01
N SER A 45 2.50 -3.32 -13.93
CA SER A 45 2.49 -4.77 -13.81
C SER A 45 3.47 -5.22 -12.76
N GLY A 46 3.04 -6.17 -11.94
CA GLY A 46 3.88 -6.80 -10.95
C GLY A 46 4.36 -8.17 -11.42
N THR A 47 5.57 -8.54 -11.01
CA THR A 47 6.10 -9.87 -11.28
C THR A 47 6.45 -10.54 -9.96
N PHE A 48 6.19 -11.85 -9.90
CA PHE A 48 6.53 -12.63 -8.73
C PHE A 48 6.59 -14.11 -9.09
N LYS A 49 7.32 -14.87 -8.28
CA LYS A 49 7.42 -16.32 -8.44
C LYS A 49 7.10 -16.96 -7.09
N PRO A 50 5.91 -17.55 -6.93
CA PRO A 50 5.57 -18.26 -5.69
C PRO A 50 6.46 -19.51 -5.56
N GLY A 51 7.03 -19.68 -4.37
CA GLY A 51 7.82 -20.87 -4.05
C GLY A 51 6.95 -21.99 -3.50
N VAL A 52 7.59 -23.13 -3.26
CA VAL A 52 6.95 -24.28 -2.60
C VAL A 52 6.46 -23.85 -1.22
N GLY A 53 5.20 -24.09 -0.91
CA GLY A 53 4.60 -23.69 0.35
C GLY A 53 3.85 -22.35 0.31
N ALA A 54 3.97 -21.60 -0.78
CA ALA A 54 3.16 -20.39 -0.97
C ALA A 54 1.73 -20.75 -1.35
N ASP A 55 0.80 -19.90 -0.94
CA ASP A 55 -0.62 -20.02 -1.31
C ASP A 55 -1.04 -18.72 -2.01
N PRO A 56 -0.67 -18.54 -3.28
CA PRO A 56 -0.91 -17.27 -3.97
C PRO A 56 -2.39 -17.08 -4.28
N HIS A 57 -2.87 -15.83 -4.06
CA HIS A 57 -4.21 -15.42 -4.47
C HIS A 57 -4.37 -15.50 -5.99
N VAL A 58 -3.30 -15.13 -6.71
CA VAL A 58 -3.24 -15.18 -8.16
C VAL A 58 -1.85 -15.67 -8.57
N GLY A 59 -1.78 -16.40 -9.68
CA GLY A 59 -0.52 -16.92 -10.19
C GLY A 59 -0.31 -18.39 -9.89
N ILE A 60 0.77 -18.93 -10.46
CA ILE A 60 1.08 -20.37 -10.44
C ILE A 60 2.40 -20.56 -9.71
N VAL A 61 2.39 -21.46 -8.71
CA VAL A 61 3.59 -21.83 -7.95
C VAL A 61 4.66 -22.37 -8.91
N GLY A 62 5.90 -21.91 -8.71
CA GLY A 62 7.05 -22.35 -9.51
C GLY A 62 7.24 -21.61 -10.81
N GLU A 63 6.34 -20.70 -11.16
CA GLU A 63 6.45 -19.92 -12.40
C GLU A 63 6.62 -18.43 -12.08
N ILE A 64 7.27 -17.72 -13.00
CA ILE A 64 7.32 -16.26 -12.96
C ILE A 64 6.00 -15.75 -13.52
N ASN A 65 5.23 -15.08 -12.69
CA ASN A 65 3.94 -14.53 -13.07
C ASN A 65 4.05 -13.03 -13.27
N ARG A 66 3.30 -12.49 -14.23
CA ARG A 66 3.17 -11.06 -14.45
C ARG A 66 1.69 -10.71 -14.42
N VAL A 67 1.31 -9.82 -13.53
CA VAL A 67 -0.11 -9.45 -13.34
C VAL A 67 -0.27 -7.94 -13.40
N PRO A 68 -1.38 -7.45 -13.98
CA PRO A 68 -1.71 -6.03 -13.90
C PRO A 68 -1.96 -5.62 -12.46
N GLU A 69 -1.34 -4.53 -12.03
CA GLU A 69 -1.51 -3.99 -10.69
C GLU A 69 -1.50 -2.48 -10.73
N PHE A 70 -2.10 -1.87 -9.72
CA PHE A 70 -2.02 -0.44 -9.49
C PHE A 70 -1.06 -0.20 -8.34
N ARG A 71 -0.09 0.70 -8.54
CA ARG A 71 0.75 1.21 -7.48
C ARG A 71 0.00 2.33 -6.78
N ILE A 72 -0.10 2.24 -5.47
CA ILE A 72 -0.75 3.24 -4.62
C ILE A 72 0.33 3.98 -3.86
N GLU A 73 0.30 5.31 -3.94
CA GLU A 73 1.16 6.19 -3.16
C GLU A 73 0.27 7.08 -2.31
N THR A 74 0.51 7.06 -1.00
CA THR A 74 -0.20 7.91 -0.07
C THR A 74 0.70 8.18 1.14
N PHE A 75 0.16 8.67 2.22
CA PHE A 75 0.95 9.04 3.39
C PHE A 75 0.11 8.92 4.65
N CYS A 76 0.78 8.85 5.78
CA CYS A 76 0.12 8.91 7.09
C CYS A 76 1.10 9.50 8.11
N GLY A 77 0.60 9.77 9.31
CA GLY A 77 1.47 10.09 10.43
C GLY A 77 2.29 8.88 10.84
N ARG A 78 3.49 9.13 11.34
CA ARG A 78 4.38 8.06 11.78
C ARG A 78 3.76 7.21 12.89
N ASP A 79 3.02 7.84 13.79
CA ASP A 79 2.32 7.18 14.88
C ASP A 79 1.14 6.32 14.40
N GLN A 80 0.66 6.55 13.17
CA GLN A 80 -0.42 5.78 12.55
C GLN A 80 0.10 4.61 11.71
N ALA A 81 1.41 4.54 11.48
CA ALA A 81 1.99 3.62 10.49
C ALA A 81 1.70 2.15 10.81
N LYS A 82 1.81 1.76 12.07
CA LYS A 82 1.55 0.38 12.48
C LYS A 82 0.11 -0.03 12.21
N GLY A 83 -0.84 0.83 12.59
CA GLY A 83 -2.26 0.59 12.32
C GLY A 83 -2.57 0.59 10.83
N MET A 84 -1.85 1.41 10.07
CA MET A 84 -1.98 1.46 8.62
C MET A 84 -1.59 0.14 7.97
N VAL A 85 -0.44 -0.40 8.36
CA VAL A 85 0.02 -1.71 7.85
C VAL A 85 -1.01 -2.79 8.17
N GLN A 86 -1.55 -2.80 9.38
CA GLN A 86 -2.56 -3.76 9.78
C GLN A 86 -3.83 -3.63 8.93
N ALA A 87 -4.28 -2.40 8.67
CA ALA A 87 -5.46 -2.15 7.86
C ALA A 87 -5.27 -2.60 6.41
N ILE A 88 -4.10 -2.31 5.84
CA ILE A 88 -3.79 -2.73 4.48
C ILE A 88 -3.78 -4.26 4.38
N ARG A 89 -3.10 -4.94 5.30
CA ARG A 89 -3.05 -6.40 5.30
C ARG A 89 -4.42 -7.03 5.46
N ALA A 90 -5.28 -6.44 6.28
CA ALA A 90 -6.64 -6.96 6.48
C ALA A 90 -7.50 -6.85 5.22
N ALA A 91 -7.27 -5.83 4.40
CA ALA A 91 -8.06 -5.60 3.19
C ALA A 91 -7.44 -6.24 1.94
N HIS A 92 -6.15 -6.55 1.99
CA HIS A 92 -5.41 -7.03 0.82
C HIS A 92 -5.59 -8.54 0.65
N PRO A 93 -5.90 -9.03 -0.57
CA PRO A 93 -6.07 -10.46 -0.80
C PRO A 93 -4.76 -11.25 -0.86
N TYR A 94 -3.62 -10.57 -1.02
CA TYR A 94 -2.33 -11.26 -1.14
C TYR A 94 -1.86 -11.80 0.20
N GLU A 95 -1.22 -12.96 0.16
CA GLU A 95 -0.56 -13.55 1.32
C GLU A 95 0.58 -12.65 1.83
N GLU A 96 1.37 -12.11 0.89
CA GLU A 96 2.48 -11.21 1.18
C GLU A 96 2.36 -9.94 0.34
N PRO A 97 1.52 -8.98 0.75
CA PRO A 97 1.40 -7.73 0.02
C PRO A 97 2.66 -6.88 0.18
N VAL A 98 3.00 -6.13 -0.86
CA VAL A 98 4.09 -5.15 -0.79
C VAL A 98 3.58 -3.94 -0.02
N ILE A 99 4.27 -3.59 1.07
CA ILE A 99 3.96 -2.39 1.86
C ILE A 99 5.29 -1.74 2.24
N TYR A 100 5.57 -0.59 1.64
CA TYR A 100 6.76 0.18 1.97
C TYR A 100 6.36 1.42 2.76
N LEU A 101 7.11 1.68 3.82
CA LEU A 101 6.95 2.89 4.62
C LEU A 101 8.25 3.68 4.50
N ILE A 102 8.17 4.88 3.97
CA ILE A 102 9.33 5.71 3.69
C ILE A 102 9.22 6.99 4.51
N PRO A 103 10.18 7.27 5.40
CA PRO A 103 10.16 8.53 6.13
C PRO A 103 10.22 9.71 5.17
N LEU A 104 9.39 10.72 5.41
CA LEU A 104 9.32 11.90 4.56
C LEU A 104 10.00 13.09 5.23
N LEU A 105 10.67 13.90 4.41
CA LEU A 105 11.02 15.25 4.77
C LEU A 105 9.89 16.14 4.26
N ASP A 106 9.22 16.81 5.16
CA ASP A 106 8.05 17.63 4.88
C ASP A 106 8.50 19.09 4.73
N GLU A 107 7.72 19.89 3.99
CA GLU A 107 8.04 21.31 3.83
C GLU A 107 8.10 22.05 5.17
N HIS A 108 7.36 21.57 6.17
CA HIS A 108 7.37 22.14 7.52
C HIS A 108 8.66 21.85 8.29
N ASP A 109 9.50 20.94 7.77
CA ASP A 109 10.81 20.63 8.35
C ASP A 109 11.92 21.56 7.82
N LEU A 110 11.59 22.39 6.84
CA LEU A 110 12.58 23.27 6.18
C LEU A 110 12.69 24.65 6.83
#